data_7e2f8212067b545049e16fa3a220191c
#
_entry.id   7e2f8212067b545049e16fa3a220191c
#
_cell.length_a   1.000
_cell.length_b   1.000
_cell.length_c   1.000
_cell.angle_alpha   90.00
_cell.angle_beta   90.00
_cell.angle_gamma   90.00
#
_symmetry.space_group_name_H-M   'P 1'
#
loop_
_entity.id
_entity.type
_entity.pdbx_description
1 polymer ?
#
loop_
_entity_poly.entity_id
_entity_poly.type
_entity_poly.pdbx_seq_one_letter_code
_entity_poly.pdbx_strand_id
1 'polypeptide(L)'
;MTEGLLFVYAEPGRVPESEFHDWYDTEHAPARLTVPGIRTGYRYRAVDGLRPSWLAWYELDIEALGGPAYQALRHRSPREQSVVSGLATLERRVYELFDDQGEPARECPVVVAVALTTPDEAGLDAWYREEHVPLLLAIPGWRRIRRYRLVEGGGPALLALHEIDGVELFDTAAYRTATGTPRRSAVMHRVTARERRVFGYHNTARPPG
;
A
#
# COMPACT_ATOMS: atom_id res chain seq x y z
N MET A 1 3.87 -20.82 -0.97
CA MET A 1 4.41 -19.45 -0.91
C MET A 1 3.24 -18.54 -0.62
N THR A 2 3.32 -17.73 0.41
CA THR A 2 2.24 -16.86 0.86
C THR A 2 2.39 -15.50 0.18
N GLU A 3 1.42 -15.13 -0.65
CA GLU A 3 1.44 -13.83 -1.32
C GLU A 3 1.27 -12.69 -0.31
N GLY A 4 2.07 -11.65 -0.47
CA GLY A 4 2.06 -10.52 0.42
C GLY A 4 2.53 -9.23 -0.18
N LEU A 5 2.48 -8.22 0.66
CA LEU A 5 2.82 -6.86 0.35
C LEU A 5 3.80 -6.32 1.40
N LEU A 6 4.97 -5.90 0.97
CA LEU A 6 5.82 -5.03 1.76
C LEU A 6 5.39 -3.59 1.47
N PHE A 7 4.82 -2.94 2.46
CA PHE A 7 4.20 -1.62 2.37
C PHE A 7 5.01 -0.63 3.22
N VAL A 8 5.50 0.43 2.60
CA VAL A 8 6.46 1.34 3.26
C VAL A 8 6.04 2.80 3.07
N TYR A 9 5.75 3.46 4.17
CA TYR A 9 5.62 4.91 4.20
C TYR A 9 6.98 5.56 4.42
N ALA A 10 7.28 6.63 3.68
CA ALA A 10 8.50 7.41 3.85
C ALA A 10 8.22 8.92 3.78
N GLU A 11 8.97 9.67 4.59
CA GLU A 11 9.03 11.14 4.53
C GLU A 11 10.50 11.55 4.52
N PRO A 12 10.97 12.27 3.48
CA PRO A 12 12.38 12.65 3.32
C PRO A 12 12.98 13.41 4.52
N GLY A 13 12.21 14.28 5.17
CA GLY A 13 12.68 15.02 6.33
C GLY A 13 13.84 15.97 5.98
N ARG A 14 15.07 15.65 6.45
CA ARG A 14 16.28 16.44 6.17
C ARG A 14 17.01 16.02 4.90
N VAL A 15 16.60 14.93 4.29
CA VAL A 15 17.17 14.47 3.01
C VAL A 15 16.61 15.33 1.88
N PRO A 16 17.44 15.94 1.02
CA PRO A 16 16.94 16.61 -0.18
C PRO A 16 16.08 15.65 -1.02
N GLU A 17 14.96 16.15 -1.54
CA GLU A 17 14.01 15.30 -2.30
C GLU A 17 14.68 14.66 -3.52
N SER A 18 15.59 15.38 -4.18
CA SER A 18 16.39 14.83 -5.30
C SER A 18 17.28 13.67 -4.89
N GLU A 19 17.97 13.75 -3.74
CA GLU A 19 18.79 12.68 -3.20
C GLU A 19 17.94 11.48 -2.77
N PHE A 20 16.78 11.74 -2.15
CA PHE A 20 15.83 10.69 -1.77
C PHE A 20 15.37 9.89 -3.00
N HIS A 21 15.05 10.57 -4.11
CA HIS A 21 14.64 9.91 -5.34
C HIS A 21 15.77 9.16 -6.01
N ASP A 22 16.93 9.80 -6.16
CA ASP A 22 18.07 9.17 -6.79
C ASP A 22 18.52 7.91 -6.04
N TRP A 23 18.64 7.98 -4.71
CA TRP A 23 18.93 6.80 -3.88
C TRP A 23 17.86 5.70 -4.05
N TYR A 24 16.58 6.09 -4.00
CA TYR A 24 15.51 5.13 -4.09
C TYR A 24 15.48 4.39 -5.42
N ASP A 25 15.67 5.12 -6.51
CA ASP A 25 15.54 4.61 -7.88
C ASP A 25 16.79 3.90 -8.39
N THR A 26 17.99 4.30 -7.90
CA THR A 26 19.27 3.73 -8.39
C THR A 26 19.86 2.66 -7.48
N GLU A 27 19.51 2.65 -6.20
CA GLU A 27 20.11 1.73 -5.23
C GLU A 27 19.07 0.91 -4.47
N HIS A 28 18.16 1.58 -3.73
CA HIS A 28 17.30 0.92 -2.77
C HIS A 28 16.27 -0.03 -3.39
N ALA A 29 15.49 0.44 -4.35
CA ALA A 29 14.44 -0.37 -4.97
C ALA A 29 15.02 -1.44 -5.92
N PRO A 30 16.02 -1.13 -6.77
CA PRO A 30 16.70 -2.14 -7.58
C PRO A 30 17.26 -3.30 -6.75
N ALA A 31 17.95 -3.01 -5.63
CA ALA A 31 18.48 -4.05 -4.77
C ALA A 31 17.41 -5.01 -4.23
N ARG A 32 16.21 -4.53 -3.93
CA ARG A 32 15.11 -5.38 -3.49
C ARG A 32 14.59 -6.29 -4.57
N LEU A 33 14.59 -5.83 -5.82
CA LEU A 33 14.14 -6.64 -6.96
C LEU A 33 15.13 -7.75 -7.36
N THR A 34 16.34 -7.78 -6.78
CA THR A 34 17.25 -8.93 -6.91
C THR A 34 16.90 -10.09 -5.98
N VAL A 35 16.04 -9.86 -4.98
CA VAL A 35 15.66 -10.89 -4.01
C VAL A 35 14.66 -11.84 -4.64
N PRO A 36 14.94 -13.16 -4.71
CA PRO A 36 13.97 -14.14 -5.19
C PRO A 36 12.67 -14.09 -4.38
N GLY A 37 11.54 -14.00 -5.07
CA GLY A 37 10.22 -13.87 -4.45
C GLY A 37 9.75 -12.42 -4.28
N ILE A 38 10.56 -11.39 -4.58
CA ILE A 38 10.09 -10.01 -4.75
C ILE A 38 9.87 -9.78 -6.25
N ARG A 39 8.62 -9.48 -6.65
CA ARG A 39 8.20 -9.46 -8.04
C ARG A 39 8.14 -8.07 -8.64
N THR A 40 7.60 -7.13 -7.90
CA THR A 40 7.37 -5.76 -8.37
C THR A 40 7.66 -4.77 -7.26
N GLY A 41 7.92 -3.52 -7.64
CA GLY A 41 8.03 -2.41 -6.71
C GLY A 41 7.43 -1.15 -7.33
N TYR A 42 6.50 -0.52 -6.64
CA TYR A 42 5.84 0.69 -7.08
C TYR A 42 6.06 1.81 -6.08
N ARG A 43 6.19 3.02 -6.58
CA ARG A 43 6.27 4.24 -5.78
C ARG A 43 5.13 5.17 -6.11
N TYR A 44 4.57 5.76 -5.07
CA TYR A 44 3.43 6.67 -5.15
C TYR A 44 3.66 7.89 -4.27
N ARG A 45 3.12 9.04 -4.69
CA ARG A 45 3.13 10.29 -3.94
C ARG A 45 1.76 10.60 -3.38
N ALA A 46 1.69 11.04 -2.13
CA ALA A 46 0.42 11.48 -1.51
C ALA A 46 -0.22 12.63 -2.28
N VAL A 47 -1.52 12.46 -2.60
CA VAL A 47 -2.35 13.49 -3.24
C VAL A 47 -3.48 13.96 -2.31
N ASP A 48 -3.54 13.42 -1.11
CA ASP A 48 -4.49 13.79 -0.05
C ASP A 48 -4.01 14.94 0.85
N GLY A 49 -2.82 15.48 0.59
CA GLY A 49 -2.23 16.54 1.40
C GLY A 49 -1.69 16.10 2.76
N LEU A 50 -1.73 14.81 3.08
CA LEU A 50 -1.28 14.25 4.34
C LEU A 50 0.17 13.74 4.27
N ARG A 51 0.77 13.56 5.45
CA ARG A 51 2.09 12.94 5.60
C ARG A 51 1.96 11.55 6.24
N PRO A 52 2.90 10.61 5.96
CA PRO A 52 4.09 10.72 5.10
C PRO A 52 3.73 10.91 3.62
N SER A 53 4.60 11.63 2.87
CA SER A 53 4.32 12.02 1.48
C SER A 53 4.52 10.91 0.47
N TRP A 54 5.25 9.85 0.83
CA TRP A 54 5.62 8.78 -0.07
C TRP A 54 5.15 7.43 0.42
N LEU A 55 4.64 6.63 -0.52
CA LEU A 55 4.33 5.23 -0.37
C LEU A 55 5.17 4.45 -1.38
N ALA A 56 5.83 3.40 -0.91
CA ALA A 56 6.34 2.34 -1.76
C ALA A 56 5.74 1.01 -1.33
N TRP A 57 5.42 0.16 -2.30
CA TRP A 57 5.09 -1.22 -2.00
C TRP A 57 5.78 -2.19 -2.95
N TYR A 58 6.00 -3.40 -2.44
CA TYR A 58 6.56 -4.50 -3.20
C TYR A 58 5.62 -5.69 -3.06
N GLU A 59 5.22 -6.27 -4.19
CA GLU A 59 4.50 -7.53 -4.23
C GLU A 59 5.51 -8.67 -4.10
N LEU A 60 5.29 -9.56 -3.16
CA LEU A 60 6.28 -10.57 -2.81
C LEU A 60 5.67 -11.83 -2.22
N ASP A 61 6.48 -12.87 -2.16
CA ASP A 61 6.25 -14.01 -1.29
C ASP A 61 6.79 -13.65 0.10
N ILE A 62 5.97 -13.73 1.14
CA ILE A 62 6.33 -13.25 2.50
C ILE A 62 7.60 -13.96 3.01
N GLU A 63 7.76 -15.23 2.68
CA GLU A 63 8.92 -16.03 3.05
C GLU A 63 10.24 -15.46 2.51
N ALA A 64 10.21 -14.70 1.41
CA ALA A 64 11.39 -14.05 0.84
C ALA A 64 12.06 -13.09 1.85
N LEU A 65 11.28 -12.45 2.73
CA LEU A 65 11.78 -11.52 3.74
C LEU A 65 12.64 -12.20 4.83
N GLY A 66 12.44 -13.48 5.06
CA GLY A 66 13.27 -14.31 5.95
C GLY A 66 14.51 -14.89 5.27
N GLY A 67 14.57 -14.84 3.93
CA GLY A 67 15.63 -15.46 3.15
C GLY A 67 16.98 -14.74 3.24
N PRO A 68 18.09 -15.46 2.96
CA PRO A 68 19.45 -14.90 3.07
C PRO A 68 19.67 -13.70 2.14
N ALA A 69 19.10 -13.69 0.94
CA ALA A 69 19.23 -12.59 0.00
C ALA A 69 18.62 -11.28 0.55
N TYR A 70 17.42 -11.35 1.15
CA TYR A 70 16.81 -10.17 1.78
C TYR A 70 17.58 -9.76 3.06
N GLN A 71 18.03 -10.71 3.85
CA GLN A 71 18.81 -10.41 5.07
C GLN A 71 20.15 -9.74 4.74
N ALA A 72 20.77 -10.07 3.61
CA ALA A 72 21.98 -9.38 3.14
C ALA A 72 21.77 -7.88 2.90
N LEU A 73 20.57 -7.45 2.50
CA LEU A 73 20.22 -6.03 2.31
C LEU A 73 20.18 -5.22 3.63
N ARG A 74 20.27 -5.89 4.79
CA ARG A 74 20.42 -5.20 6.08
C ARG A 74 21.81 -4.56 6.25
N HIS A 75 22.81 -5.03 5.50
CA HIS A 75 24.14 -4.43 5.43
C HIS A 75 24.10 -3.23 4.48
N ARG A 76 23.55 -2.12 4.98
CA ARG A 76 23.36 -0.89 4.21
C ARG A 76 24.68 -0.30 3.74
N SER A 77 24.69 0.24 2.53
CA SER A 77 25.78 1.09 2.04
C SER A 77 25.94 2.35 2.91
N PRO A 78 27.10 3.03 2.89
CA PRO A 78 27.24 4.33 3.57
C PRO A 78 26.21 5.36 3.10
N ARG A 79 25.85 5.35 1.81
CA ARG A 79 24.82 6.22 1.24
C ARG A 79 23.45 5.89 1.84
N GLU A 80 23.03 4.63 1.80
CA GLU A 80 21.75 4.20 2.37
C GLU A 80 21.65 4.51 3.87
N GLN A 81 22.75 4.32 4.63
CA GLN A 81 22.79 4.70 6.04
C GLN A 81 22.55 6.20 6.24
N SER A 82 23.22 7.04 5.42
CA SER A 82 23.07 8.49 5.47
C SER A 82 21.63 8.91 5.15
N VAL A 83 21.07 8.41 4.05
CA VAL A 83 19.70 8.74 3.63
C VAL A 83 18.71 8.29 4.70
N VAL A 84 18.75 7.04 5.12
CA VAL A 84 17.78 6.50 6.10
C VAL A 84 17.85 7.23 7.44
N SER A 85 19.04 7.64 7.90
CA SER A 85 19.17 8.42 9.15
C SER A 85 18.62 9.84 9.05
N GLY A 86 18.49 10.38 7.84
CA GLY A 86 17.94 11.72 7.57
C GLY A 86 16.42 11.74 7.34
N LEU A 87 15.78 10.58 7.11
CA LEU A 87 14.34 10.50 6.91
C LEU A 87 13.59 10.92 8.17
N ALA A 88 12.50 11.67 8.02
CA ALA A 88 11.60 12.00 9.12
C ALA A 88 10.69 10.82 9.48
N THR A 89 10.36 9.99 8.49
CA THR A 89 9.55 8.78 8.67
C THR A 89 10.05 7.69 7.74
N LEU A 90 10.17 6.48 8.28
CA LEU A 90 10.31 5.24 7.54
C LEU A 90 9.52 4.17 8.28
N GLU A 91 8.29 3.96 7.88
CA GLU A 91 7.38 3.00 8.48
C GLU A 91 7.17 1.82 7.55
N ARG A 92 7.56 0.64 7.99
CA ARG A 92 7.49 -0.60 7.24
C ARG A 92 6.41 -1.51 7.83
N ARG A 93 5.54 -2.00 6.97
CA ARG A 93 4.51 -2.99 7.30
C ARG A 93 4.57 -4.15 6.32
N VAL A 94 4.32 -5.36 6.78
CA VAL A 94 4.14 -6.53 5.93
C VAL A 94 2.72 -7.02 6.08
N TYR A 95 2.08 -7.25 4.95
CA TYR A 95 0.70 -7.70 4.88
C TYR A 95 0.61 -8.99 4.07
N GLU A 96 -0.23 -9.92 4.53
CA GLU A 96 -0.61 -11.14 3.83
C GLU A 96 -1.88 -10.90 3.00
N LEU A 97 -1.87 -11.29 1.73
CA LEU A 97 -3.04 -11.19 0.84
C LEU A 97 -4.05 -12.29 1.19
N PHE A 98 -5.33 -11.92 1.35
CA PHE A 98 -6.39 -12.90 1.57
C PHE A 98 -7.61 -12.72 0.64
N ASP A 99 -7.70 -11.60 -0.09
CA ASP A 99 -8.76 -11.37 -1.06
C ASP A 99 -8.30 -10.43 -2.16
N ASP A 100 -8.64 -10.74 -3.41
CA ASP A 100 -8.25 -9.99 -4.59
C ASP A 100 -9.39 -10.01 -5.61
N GLN A 101 -9.97 -8.86 -5.88
CA GLN A 101 -11.13 -8.72 -6.76
C GLN A 101 -10.95 -7.58 -7.74
N GLY A 102 -11.42 -7.80 -8.98
CA GLY A 102 -11.30 -6.86 -10.09
C GLY A 102 -10.10 -7.18 -11.00
N GLU A 103 -9.81 -6.25 -11.91
CA GLU A 103 -8.79 -6.43 -12.95
C GLU A 103 -7.54 -5.59 -12.62
N PRO A 104 -6.34 -6.19 -12.62
CA PRO A 104 -5.12 -5.46 -12.35
C PRO A 104 -4.86 -4.40 -13.42
N ALA A 105 -4.57 -3.17 -12.98
CA ALA A 105 -4.05 -2.13 -13.86
C ALA A 105 -2.53 -2.07 -13.71
N ARG A 106 -1.80 -2.15 -14.82
CA ARG A 106 -0.38 -1.86 -14.82
C ARG A 106 -0.18 -0.36 -14.56
N GLU A 107 0.65 0.00 -13.57
CA GLU A 107 0.93 1.41 -13.24
C GLU A 107 -0.36 2.21 -12.93
N CYS A 108 -1.18 1.66 -12.03
CA CYS A 108 -2.45 2.27 -11.67
C CYS A 108 -2.27 3.75 -11.26
N PRO A 109 -3.01 4.69 -11.89
CA PRO A 109 -2.81 6.13 -11.66
C PRO A 109 -3.00 6.57 -10.22
N VAL A 110 -3.97 6.00 -9.52
CA VAL A 110 -4.30 6.36 -8.13
C VAL A 110 -4.56 5.11 -7.30
N VAL A 111 -4.02 5.10 -6.10
CA VAL A 111 -4.31 4.07 -5.11
C VAL A 111 -4.89 4.66 -3.84
N VAL A 112 -5.86 3.98 -3.25
CA VAL A 112 -6.45 4.33 -1.96
C VAL A 112 -6.13 3.21 -0.98
N ALA A 113 -5.35 3.52 0.03
CA ALA A 113 -5.05 2.62 1.13
C ALA A 113 -6.01 2.91 2.29
N VAL A 114 -6.84 1.95 2.65
CA VAL A 114 -7.76 2.03 3.79
C VAL A 114 -7.39 0.93 4.77
N ALA A 115 -6.79 1.32 5.89
CA ALA A 115 -6.41 0.37 6.93
C ALA A 115 -7.32 0.52 8.15
N LEU A 116 -7.80 -0.61 8.68
CA LEU A 116 -8.81 -0.68 9.72
C LEU A 116 -8.43 -1.70 10.80
N THR A 117 -8.80 -1.40 12.05
CA THR A 117 -8.83 -2.39 13.13
C THR A 117 -10.23 -2.44 13.71
N THR A 118 -10.75 -3.63 13.92
CA THR A 118 -12.07 -3.88 14.52
C THR A 118 -12.06 -5.17 15.32
N PRO A 119 -12.77 -5.26 16.44
CA PRO A 119 -13.01 -6.53 17.14
C PRO A 119 -13.95 -7.47 16.38
N ASP A 120 -14.70 -6.96 15.38
CA ASP A 120 -15.63 -7.73 14.54
C ASP A 120 -15.08 -7.88 13.12
N GLU A 121 -13.97 -8.61 12.99
CA GLU A 121 -13.35 -8.87 11.68
C GLU A 121 -14.31 -9.65 10.75
N ALA A 122 -15.09 -10.58 11.28
CA ALA A 122 -16.04 -11.37 10.48
C ALA A 122 -17.16 -10.49 9.89
N GLY A 123 -17.70 -9.56 10.67
CA GLY A 123 -18.69 -8.60 10.19
C GLY A 123 -18.13 -7.61 9.17
N LEU A 124 -16.88 -7.17 9.37
CA LEU A 124 -16.16 -6.34 8.41
C LEU A 124 -15.93 -7.09 7.10
N ASP A 125 -15.47 -8.35 7.15
CA ASP A 125 -15.25 -9.19 5.97
C ASP A 125 -16.53 -9.43 5.19
N ALA A 126 -17.60 -9.81 5.87
CA ALA A 126 -18.91 -10.03 5.25
C ALA A 126 -19.44 -8.77 4.56
N TRP A 127 -19.28 -7.59 5.17
CA TRP A 127 -19.67 -6.33 4.56
C TRP A 127 -18.84 -6.01 3.31
N TYR A 128 -17.50 -6.17 3.36
CA TYR A 128 -16.63 -5.96 2.20
C TYR A 128 -17.07 -6.87 1.05
N ARG A 129 -17.18 -8.16 1.29
CA ARG A 129 -17.45 -9.17 0.27
C ARG A 129 -18.84 -9.05 -0.35
N GLU A 130 -19.86 -8.80 0.47
CA GLU A 130 -21.27 -8.87 0.05
C GLU A 130 -21.82 -7.53 -0.44
N GLU A 131 -21.22 -6.41 -0.05
CA GLU A 131 -21.75 -5.08 -0.36
C GLU A 131 -20.68 -4.12 -0.89
N HIS A 132 -19.62 -3.86 -0.12
CA HIS A 132 -18.75 -2.73 -0.40
C HIS A 132 -17.91 -2.93 -1.67
N VAL A 133 -17.28 -4.08 -1.82
CA VAL A 133 -16.49 -4.43 -3.01
C VAL A 133 -17.35 -4.47 -4.26
N PRO A 134 -18.51 -5.18 -4.30
CA PRO A 134 -19.41 -5.14 -5.44
C PRO A 134 -19.86 -3.74 -5.85
N LEU A 135 -20.23 -2.90 -4.88
CA LEU A 135 -20.66 -1.53 -5.15
C LEU A 135 -19.53 -0.66 -5.71
N LEU A 136 -18.31 -0.81 -5.20
CA LEU A 136 -17.17 -0.04 -5.69
C LEU A 136 -16.74 -0.51 -7.08
N LEU A 137 -16.61 -1.82 -7.32
CA LEU A 137 -16.21 -2.37 -8.62
C LEU A 137 -17.25 -2.11 -9.72
N ALA A 138 -18.49 -1.81 -9.37
CA ALA A 138 -19.51 -1.34 -10.32
C ALA A 138 -19.28 0.11 -10.80
N ILE A 139 -18.38 0.87 -10.16
CA ILE A 139 -18.04 2.23 -10.57
C ILE A 139 -17.02 2.15 -11.72
N PRO A 140 -17.33 2.66 -12.93
CA PRO A 140 -16.35 2.71 -14.00
C PRO A 140 -15.07 3.44 -13.56
N GLY A 141 -13.91 2.78 -13.73
CA GLY A 141 -12.63 3.30 -13.27
C GLY A 141 -12.20 2.83 -11.87
N TRP A 142 -13.05 2.15 -11.13
CA TRP A 142 -12.64 1.41 -9.94
C TRP A 142 -12.17 0.01 -10.36
N ARG A 143 -10.86 -0.18 -10.46
CA ARG A 143 -10.25 -1.31 -11.17
C ARG A 143 -10.15 -2.57 -10.35
N ARG A 144 -9.58 -2.45 -9.13
CA ARG A 144 -9.22 -3.61 -8.31
C ARG A 144 -9.27 -3.24 -6.84
N ILE A 145 -9.60 -4.22 -6.00
CA ILE A 145 -9.56 -4.12 -4.55
C ILE A 145 -8.86 -5.35 -4.02
N ARG A 146 -7.73 -5.15 -3.35
CA ARG A 146 -6.98 -6.20 -2.67
C ARG A 146 -7.06 -6.00 -1.18
N ARG A 147 -7.35 -7.08 -0.44
CA ARG A 147 -7.45 -7.02 1.01
C ARG A 147 -6.37 -7.87 1.67
N TYR A 148 -5.80 -7.32 2.73
CA TYR A 148 -4.63 -7.87 3.37
C TYR A 148 -4.77 -7.85 4.89
N ARG A 149 -4.06 -8.78 5.55
CA ARG A 149 -3.90 -8.84 7.00
C ARG A 149 -2.47 -8.47 7.38
N LEU A 150 -2.32 -7.62 8.40
CA LEU A 150 -1.01 -7.24 8.93
C LEU A 150 -0.35 -8.46 9.60
N VAL A 151 0.89 -8.75 9.20
CA VAL A 151 1.69 -9.84 9.78
C VAL A 151 2.96 -9.32 10.45
N GLU A 152 3.45 -8.14 10.08
CA GLU A 152 4.61 -7.51 10.71
C GLU A 152 4.53 -5.99 10.62
N GLY A 153 4.99 -5.29 11.68
CA GLY A 153 5.00 -3.83 11.78
C GLY A 153 3.86 -3.28 12.62
N GLY A 154 3.79 -1.95 12.70
CA GLY A 154 2.73 -1.22 13.41
C GLY A 154 1.61 -0.80 12.46
N GLY A 155 0.43 -0.53 13.03
CA GLY A 155 -0.70 0.02 12.29
C GLY A 155 -1.97 -0.82 12.39
N PRO A 156 -3.04 -0.44 11.66
CA PRO A 156 -4.29 -1.19 11.67
C PRO A 156 -4.13 -2.60 11.09
N ALA A 157 -4.92 -3.53 11.63
CA ALA A 157 -4.77 -4.97 11.38
C ALA A 157 -5.12 -5.40 9.94
N LEU A 158 -6.04 -4.70 9.29
CA LEU A 158 -6.53 -5.03 7.96
C LEU A 158 -6.32 -3.85 7.01
N LEU A 159 -5.83 -4.13 5.80
CA LEU A 159 -5.63 -3.14 4.74
C LEU A 159 -6.50 -3.51 3.54
N ALA A 160 -7.27 -2.57 3.03
CA ALA A 160 -7.87 -2.62 1.70
C ALA A 160 -7.12 -1.62 0.79
N LEU A 161 -6.52 -2.13 -0.28
CA LEU A 161 -5.83 -1.34 -1.28
C LEU A 161 -6.70 -1.30 -2.54
N HIS A 162 -7.16 -0.10 -2.88
CA HIS A 162 -8.01 0.13 -4.04
C HIS A 162 -7.18 0.77 -5.16
N GLU A 163 -7.30 0.23 -6.34
CA GLU A 163 -6.68 0.72 -7.57
C GLU A 163 -7.77 1.42 -8.40
N ILE A 164 -7.59 2.71 -8.71
CA ILE A 164 -8.59 3.54 -9.38
C ILE A 164 -7.98 4.43 -10.46
N ASP A 165 -8.78 4.83 -11.44
CA ASP A 165 -8.32 5.66 -12.55
C ASP A 165 -8.05 7.13 -12.16
N GLY A 166 -8.76 7.65 -11.15
CA GLY A 166 -8.58 9.03 -10.74
C GLY A 166 -9.36 9.38 -9.47
N VAL A 167 -8.98 10.49 -8.86
CA VAL A 167 -9.60 10.99 -7.62
C VAL A 167 -11.01 11.57 -7.83
N GLU A 168 -11.35 11.96 -9.06
CA GLU A 168 -12.66 12.47 -9.45
C GLU A 168 -13.79 11.45 -9.23
N LEU A 169 -13.45 10.16 -9.12
CA LEU A 169 -14.41 9.11 -8.81
C LEU A 169 -15.06 9.31 -7.43
N PHE A 170 -14.38 10.00 -6.49
CA PHE A 170 -14.94 10.30 -5.17
C PHE A 170 -16.12 11.28 -5.22
N ASP A 171 -16.24 12.07 -6.29
CA ASP A 171 -17.30 13.06 -6.46
C ASP A 171 -18.53 12.50 -7.19
N THR A 172 -18.49 11.22 -7.58
CA THR A 172 -19.58 10.58 -8.31
C THR A 172 -20.77 10.20 -7.40
N ALA A 173 -21.97 10.16 -7.99
CA ALA A 173 -23.15 9.67 -7.28
C ALA A 173 -23.00 8.19 -6.88
N ALA A 174 -22.36 7.37 -7.75
CA ALA A 174 -22.11 5.97 -7.49
C ALA A 174 -21.21 5.76 -6.26
N TYR A 175 -20.13 6.56 -6.11
CA TYR A 175 -19.27 6.51 -4.93
C TYR A 175 -20.01 6.93 -3.66
N ARG A 176 -20.84 7.99 -3.72
CA ARG A 176 -21.68 8.39 -2.57
C ARG A 176 -22.63 7.27 -2.16
N THR A 177 -23.23 6.58 -3.13
CA THR A 177 -24.08 5.42 -2.86
C THR A 177 -23.28 4.30 -2.18
N ALA A 178 -22.14 3.89 -2.75
CA ALA A 178 -21.30 2.82 -2.21
C ALA A 178 -20.75 3.12 -0.80
N THR A 179 -20.59 4.39 -0.46
CA THR A 179 -20.05 4.83 0.84
C THR A 179 -21.11 5.35 1.82
N GLY A 180 -22.37 5.44 1.40
CA GLY A 180 -23.50 5.95 2.21
C GLY A 180 -24.45 4.89 2.74
N THR A 181 -24.14 3.59 2.65
CA THR A 181 -25.06 2.53 3.05
C THR A 181 -25.26 2.45 4.57
N PRO A 182 -26.44 2.06 5.06
CA PRO A 182 -26.68 1.83 6.49
C PRO A 182 -25.77 0.74 7.04
N ARG A 183 -25.49 -0.32 6.27
CA ARG A 183 -24.62 -1.42 6.69
C ARG A 183 -23.18 -0.94 6.90
N ARG A 184 -22.66 -0.09 5.98
CA ARG A 184 -21.35 0.55 6.18
C ARG A 184 -21.30 1.33 7.48
N SER A 185 -22.31 2.13 7.78
CA SER A 185 -22.36 2.91 9.01
C SER A 185 -22.29 2.04 10.25
N ALA A 186 -23.04 0.93 10.27
CA ALA A 186 -23.04 -0.04 11.37
C ALA A 186 -21.67 -0.72 11.56
N VAL A 187 -21.01 -1.11 10.46
CA VAL A 187 -19.67 -1.73 10.49
C VAL A 187 -18.63 -0.72 10.96
N MET A 188 -18.64 0.49 10.39
CA MET A 188 -17.66 1.54 10.75
C MET A 188 -17.78 2.01 12.20
N HIS A 189 -18.95 1.89 12.82
CA HIS A 189 -19.12 2.19 14.24
C HIS A 189 -18.31 1.26 15.17
N ARG A 190 -17.98 0.05 14.70
CA ARG A 190 -17.17 -0.93 15.44
C ARG A 190 -15.68 -0.81 15.18
N VAL A 191 -15.26 0.03 14.24
CA VAL A 191 -13.84 0.25 13.91
C VAL A 191 -13.18 1.06 15.02
N THR A 192 -12.10 0.53 15.59
CA THR A 192 -11.35 1.13 16.69
C THR A 192 -10.12 1.92 16.23
N ALA A 193 -9.58 1.58 15.04
CA ALA A 193 -8.51 2.36 14.41
C ALA A 193 -8.76 2.43 12.89
N ARG A 194 -8.52 3.61 12.33
CA ARG A 194 -8.73 3.86 10.90
C ARG A 194 -7.63 4.75 10.35
N GLU A 195 -7.07 4.33 9.22
CA GLU A 195 -6.19 5.12 8.38
C GLU A 195 -6.74 5.10 6.95
N ARG A 196 -6.81 6.25 6.27
CA ARG A 196 -7.16 6.34 4.85
C ARG A 196 -6.21 7.30 4.18
N ARG A 197 -5.53 6.82 3.15
CA ARG A 197 -4.57 7.58 2.38
C ARG A 197 -4.85 7.46 0.89
N VAL A 198 -4.53 8.50 0.14
CA VAL A 198 -4.68 8.53 -1.32
C VAL A 198 -3.36 8.94 -1.95
N PHE A 199 -2.90 8.15 -2.92
CA PHE A 199 -1.62 8.35 -3.56
C PHE A 199 -1.74 8.29 -5.08
N GLY A 200 -1.06 9.21 -5.77
CA GLY A 200 -0.88 9.19 -7.22
C GLY A 200 0.40 8.44 -7.60
N TYR A 201 0.34 7.73 -8.73
CA TYR A 201 1.47 6.99 -9.27
C TYR A 201 2.67 7.90 -9.53
N HIS A 202 3.85 7.43 -9.17
CA HIS A 202 5.11 8.12 -9.40
C HIS A 202 6.00 7.34 -10.37
N ASN A 203 6.41 6.12 -10.00
CA ASN A 203 7.19 5.26 -10.89
C ASN A 203 7.12 3.78 -10.47
N THR A 204 7.60 2.92 -11.37
CA THR A 204 7.83 1.50 -11.13
C THR A 204 9.33 1.23 -11.02
N ALA A 205 9.74 0.58 -9.94
CA ALA A 205 11.13 0.16 -9.76
C ALA A 205 11.51 -0.87 -10.84
N ARG A 206 12.78 -0.79 -11.28
CA ARG A 206 13.36 -1.74 -12.25
C ARG A 206 14.50 -2.50 -11.59
N PRO A 207 14.69 -3.79 -11.92
CA PRO A 207 15.88 -4.52 -11.49
C PRO A 207 17.14 -3.83 -12.03
N PRO A 208 18.28 -4.01 -11.36
CA PRO A 208 19.56 -3.50 -11.89
C PRO A 208 19.84 -4.12 -13.26
N GLY A 209 20.38 -3.30 -14.18
CA GLY A 209 20.78 -3.73 -15.52
C GLY A 209 22.01 -4.63 -15.51
#